data_54c13665970fb764a0cf8c04a797bb7c
#
_entry.id   54c13665970fb764a0cf8c04a797bb7c
#
_cell.length_a   1.000
_cell.length_b   1.000
_cell.length_c   1.000
_cell.angle_alpha   90.00
_cell.angle_beta   90.00
_cell.angle_gamma   90.00
#
_symmetry.space_group_name_H-M   'P 1'
#
loop_
_entity.id
_entity.type
_entity.pdbx_description
1 polymer ?
#
loop_
_entity_poly.entity_id
_entity_poly.type
_entity_poly.pdbx_seq_one_letter_code
_entity_poly.pdbx_strand_id
1 'polypeptide(L)'
;VIDGMIINGSQREFNVNDIESMQVLKDASATALYGARGANGVIIITTKKGKAGKVNINYNNSFRWSEAINLPDVADAYTYAMYFNKMQLNDGKTAVQFDDTRLQAIKDYASGVITTTTQPNRNTPTIWDWIGNTNTDWYDVMFGGMAFSQEHSLSASGGTEKIQYYFSGNYMGQEGMMAIRRDKLQRYSVSSKINA
;
A
#
# COMPACT_ATOMS: atom_id res chain seq x y z
N VAL A 1 5.39 -25.87 2.78
CA VAL A 1 5.20 -27.02 1.89
C VAL A 1 3.89 -26.86 1.17
N ILE A 2 3.85 -27.05 -0.13
CA ILE A 2 2.64 -26.94 -0.93
C ILE A 2 2.45 -28.23 -1.72
N ASP A 3 1.33 -28.89 -1.53
CA ASP A 3 1.01 -30.18 -2.14
C ASP A 3 2.18 -31.20 -2.03
N GLY A 4 2.88 -31.23 -0.89
CA GLY A 4 3.99 -32.12 -0.62
C GLY A 4 5.36 -31.60 -1.08
N MET A 5 5.45 -30.51 -1.85
CA MET A 5 6.71 -29.92 -2.30
C MET A 5 7.19 -28.83 -1.35
N ILE A 6 8.48 -28.85 -1.00
CA ILE A 6 9.12 -27.79 -0.21
C ILE A 6 9.39 -26.60 -1.15
N ILE A 7 8.79 -25.48 -0.87
CA ILE A 7 8.98 -24.25 -1.66
C ILE A 7 9.79 -23.23 -0.85
N ASN A 8 10.82 -22.69 -1.47
CA ASN A 8 11.61 -21.58 -0.95
C ASN A 8 11.11 -20.29 -1.63
N GLY A 9 10.00 -19.72 -1.17
CA GLY A 9 9.44 -18.54 -1.78
C GLY A 9 8.53 -17.79 -0.83
N SER A 10 8.20 -16.55 -1.17
CA SER A 10 7.25 -15.76 -0.41
C SER A 10 5.83 -16.28 -0.65
N GLN A 11 5.00 -16.26 0.38
CA GLN A 11 3.57 -16.61 0.28
C GLN A 11 2.78 -15.73 -0.73
N ARG A 12 3.42 -14.70 -1.26
CA ARG A 12 2.83 -13.78 -2.25
C ARG A 12 2.61 -14.41 -3.64
N GLU A 13 3.20 -15.57 -3.89
CA GLU A 13 3.10 -16.26 -5.18
C GLU A 13 1.84 -17.12 -5.31
N PHE A 14 1.09 -17.30 -4.22
CA PHE A 14 -0.11 -18.14 -4.20
C PHE A 14 -1.39 -17.32 -4.20
N ASN A 15 -2.35 -17.81 -4.98
CA ASN A 15 -3.72 -17.36 -4.86
C ASN A 15 -4.39 -18.07 -3.67
N VAL A 16 -4.81 -17.29 -2.68
CA VAL A 16 -5.50 -17.80 -1.49
C VAL A 16 -6.78 -18.54 -1.85
N ASN A 17 -7.43 -18.16 -2.95
CA ASN A 17 -8.66 -18.79 -3.41
C ASN A 17 -8.46 -20.24 -3.92
N ASP A 18 -7.21 -20.63 -4.23
CA ASP A 18 -6.86 -21.99 -4.64
C ASP A 18 -6.51 -22.91 -3.46
N ILE A 19 -6.47 -22.40 -2.24
CA ILE A 19 -6.18 -23.18 -1.02
C ILE A 19 -7.43 -23.95 -0.60
N GLU A 20 -7.28 -25.25 -0.40
CA GLU A 20 -8.29 -26.11 0.20
C GLU A 20 -8.13 -26.19 1.72
N SER A 21 -6.88 -26.38 2.19
CA SER A 21 -6.58 -26.43 3.62
C SER A 21 -5.18 -25.92 3.92
N MET A 22 -4.98 -25.43 5.14
CA MET A 22 -3.71 -25.01 5.68
C MET A 22 -3.53 -25.64 7.06
N GLN A 23 -2.37 -26.26 7.27
CA GLN A 23 -1.98 -26.87 8.55
C GLN A 23 -0.63 -26.31 9.00
N VAL A 24 -0.51 -25.98 10.27
CA VAL A 24 0.75 -25.52 10.86
C VAL A 24 1.28 -26.60 11.78
N LEU A 25 2.42 -27.18 11.43
CA LEU A 25 3.13 -28.16 12.25
C LEU A 25 4.16 -27.42 13.11
N LYS A 26 4.04 -27.53 14.43
CA LYS A 26 4.96 -26.93 15.41
C LYS A 26 5.74 -27.97 16.22
N ASP A 27 5.29 -29.22 16.20
CA ASP A 27 5.89 -30.29 16.99
C ASP A 27 7.14 -30.86 16.29
N ALA A 28 8.18 -31.11 17.07
CA ALA A 28 9.45 -31.61 16.55
C ALA A 28 9.30 -32.96 15.81
N SER A 29 8.40 -33.83 16.25
CA SER A 29 8.11 -35.11 15.59
C SER A 29 7.46 -34.93 14.23
N ALA A 30 6.55 -33.99 14.08
CA ALA A 30 5.85 -33.69 12.84
C ALA A 30 6.76 -32.93 11.84
N THR A 31 7.68 -32.11 12.33
CA THR A 31 8.61 -31.35 11.49
C THR A 31 9.87 -32.13 11.10
N ALA A 32 10.17 -33.28 11.77
CA ALA A 32 11.32 -34.10 11.48
C ALA A 32 11.39 -34.62 10.02
N LEU A 33 10.24 -34.80 9.37
CA LEU A 33 10.14 -35.15 7.95
C LEU A 33 10.73 -34.10 7.00
N TYR A 34 10.87 -32.85 7.47
CA TYR A 34 11.34 -31.70 6.68
C TYR A 34 12.77 -31.30 7.01
N GLY A 35 13.45 -32.10 7.92
CA GLY A 35 14.84 -31.90 8.32
C GLY A 35 15.09 -30.54 8.97
N ALA A 36 16.30 -30.02 8.81
CA ALA A 36 16.71 -28.74 9.40
C ALA A 36 15.81 -27.52 8.98
N ARG A 37 15.15 -27.60 7.84
CA ARG A 37 14.22 -26.56 7.38
C ARG A 37 12.92 -26.51 8.17
N GLY A 38 12.58 -27.61 8.87
CA GLY A 38 11.41 -27.69 9.73
C GLY A 38 11.61 -27.20 11.16
N ALA A 39 12.82 -26.79 11.55
CA ALA A 39 13.18 -26.44 12.94
C ALA A 39 12.30 -25.33 13.55
N ASN A 40 11.83 -24.37 12.74
CA ASN A 40 10.97 -23.27 13.16
C ASN A 40 9.47 -23.55 12.91
N GLY A 41 9.10 -24.78 12.58
CA GLY A 41 7.76 -25.15 12.16
C GLY A 41 7.59 -25.24 10.64
N VAL A 42 6.52 -25.91 10.22
CA VAL A 42 6.20 -26.13 8.81
C VAL A 42 4.75 -25.76 8.57
N ILE A 43 4.50 -24.95 7.54
CA ILE A 43 3.16 -24.66 7.04
C ILE A 43 2.93 -25.59 5.84
N ILE A 44 1.92 -26.45 5.96
CA ILE A 44 1.47 -27.32 4.86
C ILE A 44 0.24 -26.70 4.25
N ILE A 45 0.30 -26.43 2.96
CA ILE A 45 -0.79 -25.92 2.16
C ILE A 45 -1.21 -27.03 1.19
N THR A 46 -2.49 -27.39 1.24
CA THR A 46 -3.11 -28.27 0.26
C THR A 46 -3.98 -27.40 -0.65
N THR A 47 -3.75 -27.50 -1.95
CA THR A 47 -4.51 -26.73 -2.91
C THR A 47 -5.69 -27.54 -3.45
N LYS A 48 -6.75 -26.84 -3.88
CA LYS A 48 -7.96 -27.45 -4.42
C LYS A 48 -7.68 -28.39 -5.57
N LYS A 49 -8.42 -29.48 -5.61
CA LYS A 49 -8.35 -30.51 -6.65
C LYS A 49 -9.70 -30.63 -7.35
N GLY A 50 -9.68 -31.22 -8.53
CA GLY A 50 -10.91 -31.63 -9.22
C GLY A 50 -11.67 -32.68 -8.39
N LYS A 51 -12.98 -32.71 -8.56
CA LYS A 51 -13.87 -33.71 -7.96
C LYS A 51 -14.70 -34.35 -9.08
N ALA A 52 -14.93 -35.65 -8.98
CA ALA A 52 -15.83 -36.33 -9.92
C ALA A 52 -17.25 -35.72 -9.83
N GLY A 53 -17.87 -35.50 -10.96
CA GLY A 53 -19.21 -34.92 -11.03
C GLY A 53 -19.35 -33.87 -12.12
N LYS A 54 -20.46 -33.16 -12.07
CA LYS A 54 -20.76 -32.07 -13.01
C LYS A 54 -19.75 -30.94 -12.85
N VAL A 55 -19.53 -30.21 -13.94
CA VAL A 55 -18.70 -29.01 -13.93
C VAL A 55 -19.25 -28.00 -12.94
N ASN A 56 -18.41 -27.55 -12.02
CA ASN A 56 -18.70 -26.50 -11.06
C ASN A 56 -17.83 -25.29 -11.40
N ILE A 57 -18.45 -24.18 -11.70
CA ILE A 57 -17.78 -22.90 -11.96
C ILE A 57 -18.03 -21.99 -10.78
N ASN A 58 -16.96 -21.42 -10.23
CA ASN A 58 -17.02 -20.48 -9.12
C ASN A 58 -16.28 -19.20 -9.49
N TYR A 59 -16.95 -18.05 -9.28
CA TYR A 59 -16.38 -16.73 -9.45
C TYR A 59 -16.47 -15.95 -8.14
N ASN A 60 -15.33 -15.48 -7.68
CA ASN A 60 -15.21 -14.61 -6.51
C ASN A 60 -14.60 -13.28 -6.93
N ASN A 61 -15.11 -12.20 -6.37
CA ASN A 61 -14.51 -10.88 -6.53
C ASN A 61 -14.42 -10.16 -5.19
N SER A 62 -13.45 -9.28 -5.08
CA SER A 62 -13.26 -8.40 -3.93
C SER A 62 -12.85 -7.02 -4.42
N PHE A 63 -13.50 -6.00 -3.91
CA PHE A 63 -13.15 -4.60 -4.09
C PHE A 63 -12.81 -4.01 -2.74
N ARG A 64 -11.70 -3.26 -2.69
CA ARG A 64 -11.21 -2.68 -1.45
C ARG A 64 -10.74 -1.25 -1.71
N TRP A 65 -11.12 -0.37 -0.81
CA TRP A 65 -10.61 0.99 -0.71
C TRP A 65 -9.82 1.09 0.59
N SER A 66 -8.60 1.58 0.48
CA SER A 66 -7.69 1.76 1.62
C SER A 66 -7.29 3.21 1.70
N GLU A 67 -7.24 3.74 2.91
CA GLU A 67 -6.79 5.10 3.19
C GLU A 67 -5.70 5.09 4.27
N ALA A 68 -4.86 6.10 4.28
CA ALA A 68 -3.87 6.27 5.34
C ALA A 68 -4.58 6.80 6.59
N ILE A 69 -4.34 6.14 7.71
CA ILE A 69 -4.86 6.54 9.01
C ILE A 69 -3.71 6.94 9.93
N ASN A 70 -3.99 7.75 10.95
CA ASN A 70 -3.00 8.21 11.93
C ASN A 70 -1.81 8.94 11.30
N LEU A 71 -2.09 9.78 10.30
CA LEU A 71 -1.08 10.70 9.78
C LEU A 71 -0.68 11.67 10.90
N PRO A 72 0.62 12.00 11.03
CA PRO A 72 1.05 12.98 12.00
C PRO A 72 0.44 14.36 11.73
N ASP A 73 -0.05 15.01 12.76
CA ASP A 73 -0.43 16.42 12.66
C ASP A 73 0.83 17.27 12.45
N VAL A 74 0.81 18.08 11.43
CA VAL A 74 1.88 19.03 11.14
C VAL A 74 1.52 20.42 11.62
N ALA A 75 2.52 21.16 12.12
CA ALA A 75 2.31 22.55 12.46
C ALA A 75 1.95 23.36 11.21
N ASP A 76 0.98 24.25 11.33
CA ASP A 76 0.66 25.19 10.26
C ASP A 76 1.85 26.15 10.00
N ALA A 77 1.80 26.82 8.85
CA ALA A 77 2.90 27.69 8.40
C ALA A 77 3.18 28.83 9.40
N TYR A 78 2.14 29.36 10.07
CA TYR A 78 2.32 30.43 11.06
C TYR A 78 3.01 29.92 12.33
N THR A 79 2.53 28.81 12.86
CA THR A 79 3.13 28.14 14.03
C THR A 79 4.59 27.76 13.75
N TYR A 80 4.88 27.19 12.57
CA TYR A 80 6.25 26.89 12.16
C TYR A 80 7.12 28.15 12.10
N ALA A 81 6.65 29.23 11.47
CA ALA A 81 7.41 30.46 11.34
C ALA A 81 7.73 31.11 12.70
N MET A 82 6.75 31.11 13.61
CA MET A 82 6.95 31.60 14.99
C MET A 82 7.97 30.76 15.76
N TYR A 83 7.85 29.44 15.66
CA TYR A 83 8.81 28.52 16.31
C TYR A 83 10.22 28.72 15.74
N PHE A 84 10.35 28.82 14.43
CA PHE A 84 11.63 29.03 13.76
C PHE A 84 12.29 30.37 14.17
N ASN A 85 11.53 31.45 14.20
CA ASN A 85 12.01 32.74 14.70
C ASN A 85 12.49 32.64 16.15
N LYS A 86 11.72 31.96 17.00
CA LYS A 86 12.11 31.75 18.42
C LYS A 86 13.42 30.97 18.53
N MET A 87 13.58 29.94 17.70
CA MET A 87 14.83 29.16 17.65
C MET A 87 16.01 30.03 17.23
N GLN A 88 15.87 30.89 16.20
CA GLN A 88 16.93 31.79 15.75
C GLN A 88 17.33 32.80 16.83
N LEU A 89 16.36 33.38 17.54
CA LEU A 89 16.64 34.28 18.65
C LEU A 89 17.36 33.58 19.80
N ASN A 90 16.98 32.35 20.13
CA ASN A 90 17.67 31.57 21.18
C ASN A 90 19.10 31.20 20.78
N ASP A 91 19.37 31.09 19.47
CA ASP A 91 20.72 30.86 18.91
C ASP A 91 21.56 32.14 18.81
N GLY A 92 21.07 33.25 19.39
CA GLY A 92 21.79 34.53 19.46
C GLY A 92 21.73 35.35 18.17
N LYS A 93 20.89 35.01 17.21
CA LYS A 93 20.70 35.80 15.99
C LYS A 93 19.87 37.05 16.30
N THR A 94 20.28 38.17 15.72
CA THR A 94 19.60 39.48 15.90
C THR A 94 18.51 39.72 14.85
N ALA A 95 18.53 38.99 13.74
CA ALA A 95 17.55 39.05 12.69
C ALA A 95 16.80 37.74 12.57
N VAL A 96 15.48 37.81 12.41
CA VAL A 96 14.62 36.66 12.21
C VAL A 96 14.33 36.46 10.72
N GLN A 97 14.10 35.22 10.31
CA GLN A 97 13.80 34.88 8.91
C GLN A 97 12.38 35.29 8.49
N PHE A 98 11.43 35.16 9.40
CA PHE A 98 10.04 35.52 9.18
C PHE A 98 9.75 36.83 9.92
N ASP A 99 9.94 37.96 9.22
CA ASP A 99 9.59 39.26 9.75
C ASP A 99 8.06 39.46 9.84
N ASP A 100 7.61 40.54 10.43
CA ASP A 100 6.18 40.82 10.61
C ASP A 100 5.41 40.86 9.28
N THR A 101 6.04 41.31 8.21
CA THR A 101 5.44 41.33 6.87
C THR A 101 5.15 39.92 6.36
N ARG A 102 6.12 38.99 6.52
CA ARG A 102 5.95 37.61 6.13
C ARG A 102 4.96 36.88 7.04
N LEU A 103 5.00 37.13 8.34
CA LEU A 103 4.03 36.57 9.27
C LEU A 103 2.60 36.99 8.92
N GLN A 104 2.43 38.25 8.54
CA GLN A 104 1.12 38.75 8.09
C GLN A 104 0.70 38.10 6.76
N ALA A 105 1.62 37.98 5.78
CA ALA A 105 1.34 37.31 4.52
C ALA A 105 0.95 35.83 4.69
N ILE A 106 1.51 35.13 5.68
CA ILE A 106 1.13 33.75 6.03
C ILE A 106 -0.33 33.72 6.55
N LYS A 107 -0.70 34.66 7.42
CA LYS A 107 -2.08 34.74 7.95
C LYS A 107 -3.07 35.08 6.84
N ASP A 108 -2.74 36.08 5.98
CA ASP A 108 -3.58 36.50 4.89
C ASP A 108 -3.80 35.39 3.86
N TYR A 109 -2.78 34.60 3.61
CA TYR A 109 -2.88 33.39 2.76
C TYR A 109 -3.77 32.32 3.41
N ALA A 110 -3.56 32.04 4.67
CA ALA A 110 -4.34 31.04 5.40
C ALA A 110 -5.83 31.43 5.50
N SER A 111 -6.13 32.73 5.58
CA SER A 111 -7.51 33.26 5.61
C SER A 111 -8.12 33.49 4.22
N GLY A 112 -7.34 33.26 3.13
CA GLY A 112 -7.80 33.47 1.76
C GLY A 112 -7.84 34.93 1.30
N VAL A 113 -7.31 35.88 2.07
CA VAL A 113 -7.19 37.28 1.69
C VAL A 113 -6.24 37.45 0.51
N ILE A 114 -5.14 36.72 0.50
CA ILE A 114 -4.23 36.61 -0.64
C ILE A 114 -4.16 35.15 -1.11
N THR A 115 -4.07 34.99 -2.44
CA THR A 115 -3.96 33.64 -3.05
C THR A 115 -2.64 33.44 -3.77
N THR A 116 -1.80 34.46 -3.85
CA THR A 116 -0.51 34.41 -4.51
C THR A 116 0.57 33.97 -3.53
N THR A 117 1.52 33.19 -4.03
CA THR A 117 2.67 32.67 -3.28
C THR A 117 3.97 33.30 -3.72
N THR A 118 3.91 34.13 -4.75
CA THR A 118 5.06 34.82 -5.35
C THR A 118 4.78 36.30 -5.49
N GLN A 119 5.83 37.10 -5.48
CA GLN A 119 5.79 38.57 -5.69
C GLN A 119 6.96 38.98 -6.60
N PRO A 120 6.85 40.08 -7.31
CA PRO A 120 7.99 40.66 -8.03
C PRO A 120 9.14 40.98 -7.10
N ASN A 121 10.35 40.61 -7.51
CA ASN A 121 11.55 40.96 -6.74
C ASN A 121 11.69 42.48 -6.65
N ARG A 122 12.01 42.98 -5.45
CA ARG A 122 12.11 44.43 -5.18
C ARG A 122 13.18 45.13 -6.03
N ASN A 123 14.29 44.43 -6.33
CA ASN A 123 15.43 44.97 -7.06
C ASN A 123 15.38 44.68 -8.57
N THR A 124 14.71 43.59 -8.95
CA THR A 124 14.60 43.14 -10.34
C THR A 124 13.17 42.68 -10.60
N PRO A 125 12.23 43.60 -10.91
CA PRO A 125 10.79 43.27 -11.01
C PRO A 125 10.43 42.24 -12.10
N THR A 126 11.34 41.91 -12.99
CA THR A 126 11.18 40.83 -13.97
C THR A 126 11.38 39.43 -13.39
N ILE A 127 11.92 39.32 -12.17
CA ILE A 127 12.11 38.08 -11.43
C ILE A 127 11.05 38.01 -10.33
N TRP A 128 10.52 36.83 -10.13
CA TRP A 128 9.53 36.57 -9.09
C TRP A 128 10.17 35.85 -7.89
N ASP A 129 9.98 36.43 -6.71
CA ASP A 129 10.41 35.85 -5.44
C ASP A 129 9.28 35.08 -4.79
N TRP A 130 9.64 34.04 -4.08
CA TRP A 130 8.73 33.29 -3.24
C TRP A 130 8.43 34.06 -1.95
N ILE A 131 7.15 34.26 -1.64
CA ILE A 131 6.72 34.96 -0.41
C ILE A 131 6.98 34.04 0.82
N GLY A 132 6.88 32.73 0.66
CA GLY A 132 7.02 31.77 1.76
C GLY A 132 5.79 31.70 2.67
N ASN A 133 4.60 31.96 2.11
CA ASN A 133 3.34 32.04 2.82
C ASN A 133 2.43 30.81 2.64
N THR A 134 2.89 29.79 1.91
CA THR A 134 2.11 28.56 1.68
C THR A 134 1.87 27.79 2.97
N ASN A 135 0.65 27.29 3.13
CA ASN A 135 0.27 26.40 4.22
C ASN A 135 -0.17 25.06 3.63
N THR A 136 0.79 24.23 3.28
CA THR A 136 0.54 22.94 2.64
C THR A 136 0.80 21.81 3.62
N ASP A 137 -0.24 21.04 3.92
CA ASP A 137 -0.09 19.76 4.58
C ASP A 137 0.41 18.72 3.57
N TRP A 138 1.70 18.43 3.61
CA TRP A 138 2.31 17.48 2.71
C TRP A 138 1.87 16.03 2.95
N TYR A 139 1.47 15.70 4.18
CA TYR A 139 0.91 14.37 4.44
C TYR A 139 -0.44 14.19 3.76
N ASP A 140 -1.30 15.21 3.82
CA ASP A 140 -2.58 15.18 3.12
C ASP A 140 -2.38 15.15 1.59
N VAL A 141 -1.47 15.97 1.06
CA VAL A 141 -1.13 15.98 -0.37
C VAL A 141 -0.59 14.62 -0.82
N MET A 142 0.23 13.96 -0.02
CA MET A 142 0.85 12.69 -0.39
C MET A 142 -0.06 11.48 -0.14
N PHE A 143 -0.85 11.49 0.94
CA PHE A 143 -1.62 10.35 1.41
C PHE A 143 -3.11 10.62 1.58
N GLY A 144 -3.57 11.85 1.31
CA GLY A 144 -4.96 12.27 1.38
C GLY A 144 -5.76 11.72 0.20
N GLY A 145 -6.07 10.45 0.24
CA GLY A 145 -6.89 9.81 -0.79
C GLY A 145 -7.03 8.31 -0.58
N MET A 146 -8.00 7.73 -1.27
CA MET A 146 -8.24 6.29 -1.21
C MET A 146 -7.47 5.59 -2.33
N ALA A 147 -6.77 4.51 -1.99
CA ALA A 147 -6.17 3.57 -2.93
C ALA A 147 -7.16 2.46 -3.23
N PHE A 148 -7.40 2.21 -4.51
CA PHE A 148 -8.32 1.17 -4.96
C PHE A 148 -7.59 -0.13 -5.22
N SER A 149 -8.20 -1.24 -4.80
CA SER A 149 -7.72 -2.59 -5.08
C SER A 149 -8.89 -3.46 -5.51
N GLN A 150 -8.64 -4.33 -6.48
CA GLN A 150 -9.61 -5.31 -6.96
C GLN A 150 -8.97 -6.68 -7.12
N GLU A 151 -9.75 -7.70 -6.84
CA GLU A 151 -9.36 -9.08 -7.05
C GLU A 151 -10.51 -9.84 -7.71
N HIS A 152 -10.19 -10.61 -8.75
CA HIS A 152 -11.12 -11.46 -9.46
C HIS A 152 -10.53 -12.85 -9.55
N SER A 153 -11.28 -13.84 -9.11
CA SER A 153 -10.89 -15.25 -9.14
C SER A 153 -11.98 -16.07 -9.79
N LEU A 154 -11.65 -16.76 -10.87
CA LEU A 154 -12.52 -17.68 -11.58
C LEU A 154 -11.94 -19.09 -11.47
N SER A 155 -12.74 -20.06 -11.07
CA SER A 155 -12.32 -21.46 -11.05
C SER A 155 -13.37 -22.37 -11.65
N ALA A 156 -12.91 -23.44 -12.26
CA ALA A 156 -13.74 -24.51 -12.82
C ALA A 156 -13.20 -25.86 -12.37
N SER A 157 -14.06 -26.71 -11.84
CA SER A 157 -13.71 -28.07 -11.42
C SER A 157 -14.77 -29.07 -11.89
N GLY A 158 -14.34 -30.30 -12.14
CA GLY A 158 -15.23 -31.36 -12.59
C GLY A 158 -14.46 -32.59 -12.97
N GLY A 159 -15.16 -33.57 -13.54
CA GLY A 159 -14.55 -34.78 -14.10
C GLY A 159 -15.36 -36.03 -13.88
N THR A 160 -14.76 -37.13 -14.26
CA THR A 160 -15.28 -38.48 -14.06
C THR A 160 -14.53 -39.15 -12.89
N GLU A 161 -14.90 -40.37 -12.54
CA GLU A 161 -14.15 -41.16 -11.56
C GLU A 161 -12.69 -41.43 -11.97
N LYS A 162 -12.42 -41.44 -13.28
CA LYS A 162 -11.09 -41.71 -13.83
C LYS A 162 -10.26 -40.45 -14.08
N ILE A 163 -10.88 -39.33 -14.43
CA ILE A 163 -10.19 -38.09 -14.76
C ILE A 163 -10.92 -36.94 -14.08
N GLN A 164 -10.19 -36.20 -13.24
CA GLN A 164 -10.69 -35.02 -12.53
C GLN A 164 -9.81 -33.83 -12.86
N TYR A 165 -10.41 -32.67 -12.99
CA TYR A 165 -9.68 -31.45 -13.31
C TYR A 165 -10.10 -30.28 -12.41
N TYR A 166 -9.16 -29.41 -12.18
CA TYR A 166 -9.33 -28.11 -11.55
C TYR A 166 -8.53 -27.08 -12.33
N PHE A 167 -9.19 -25.99 -12.74
CA PHE A 167 -8.58 -24.85 -13.38
C PHE A 167 -8.94 -23.60 -12.61
N SER A 168 -8.00 -22.69 -12.41
CA SER A 168 -8.27 -21.38 -11.86
C SER A 168 -7.49 -20.29 -12.57
N GLY A 169 -8.11 -19.11 -12.68
CA GLY A 169 -7.50 -17.88 -13.14
C GLY A 169 -7.77 -16.77 -12.12
N ASN A 170 -6.75 -16.00 -11.79
CA ASN A 170 -6.87 -14.93 -10.82
C ASN A 170 -6.20 -13.66 -11.34
N TYR A 171 -6.87 -12.55 -11.14
CA TYR A 171 -6.36 -11.21 -11.37
C TYR A 171 -6.44 -10.40 -10.09
N MET A 172 -5.35 -9.74 -9.72
CA MET A 172 -5.28 -8.78 -8.63
C MET A 172 -4.67 -7.50 -9.15
N GLY A 173 -5.39 -6.39 -8.98
CA GLY A 173 -4.90 -5.05 -9.21
C GLY A 173 -4.92 -4.27 -7.90
N GLN A 174 -3.83 -3.66 -7.53
CA GLN A 174 -3.70 -2.88 -6.32
C GLN A 174 -3.02 -1.56 -6.63
N GLU A 175 -3.63 -0.46 -6.22
CA GLU A 175 -3.02 0.87 -6.26
C GLU A 175 -2.29 1.16 -4.96
N GLY A 176 -1.16 1.89 -5.06
CA GLY A 176 -0.43 2.39 -3.90
C GLY A 176 -1.14 3.54 -3.23
N MET A 177 -0.76 3.82 -1.99
CA MET A 177 -1.42 4.84 -1.16
C MET A 177 -0.95 6.27 -1.45
N MET A 178 0.16 6.46 -2.18
CA MET A 178 0.63 7.81 -2.52
C MET A 178 -0.24 8.44 -3.61
N ALA A 179 -0.87 9.58 -3.29
CA ALA A 179 -1.80 10.26 -4.18
C ALA A 179 -1.11 10.92 -5.38
N ILE A 180 0.10 11.45 -5.20
CA ILE A 180 0.81 12.23 -6.24
C ILE A 180 1.26 11.34 -7.40
N ARG A 181 1.78 10.14 -7.11
CA ARG A 181 2.23 9.19 -8.11
C ARG A 181 1.91 7.79 -7.64
N ARG A 182 0.69 7.33 -7.94
CA ARG A 182 0.24 6.00 -7.55
C ARG A 182 1.01 4.95 -8.31
N ASP A 183 1.74 4.15 -7.59
CA ASP A 183 2.26 2.88 -8.08
C ASP A 183 1.11 1.89 -8.24
N LYS A 184 1.26 0.95 -9.17
CA LYS A 184 0.25 -0.09 -9.42
C LYS A 184 0.92 -1.44 -9.42
N LEU A 185 0.36 -2.35 -8.64
CA LEU A 185 0.71 -3.75 -8.68
C LEU A 185 -0.39 -4.50 -9.44
N GLN A 186 0.00 -5.27 -10.45
CA GLN A 186 -0.90 -6.17 -11.16
C GLN A 186 -0.34 -7.57 -11.10
N ARG A 187 -1.16 -8.53 -10.71
CA ARG A 187 -0.78 -9.94 -10.64
C ARG A 187 -1.81 -10.79 -11.35
N TYR A 188 -1.31 -11.63 -12.23
CA TYR A 188 -2.08 -12.65 -12.92
C TYR A 188 -1.55 -14.01 -12.48
N SER A 189 -2.42 -14.90 -12.11
CA SER A 189 -2.06 -16.29 -11.81
C SER A 189 -3.04 -17.25 -12.46
N VAL A 190 -2.49 -18.33 -13.00
CA VAL A 190 -3.27 -19.42 -13.60
C VAL A 190 -2.78 -20.71 -12.98
N SER A 191 -3.70 -21.54 -12.55
CA SER A 191 -3.41 -22.86 -12.01
C SER A 191 -4.22 -23.92 -12.75
N SER A 192 -3.60 -25.06 -13.03
CA SER A 192 -4.29 -26.21 -13.60
C SER A 192 -3.82 -27.48 -12.91
N LYS A 193 -4.77 -28.35 -12.58
CA LYS A 193 -4.52 -29.68 -12.02
C LYS A 193 -5.39 -30.70 -12.71
N ILE A 194 -4.78 -31.80 -13.08
CA ILE A 194 -5.47 -32.96 -13.68
C ILE A 194 -5.01 -34.18 -12.88
N ASN A 195 -5.96 -34.93 -12.38
CA ASN A 195 -5.76 -36.23 -11.74
C ASN A 195 -6.40 -37.30 -12.64
N ALA A 196 -5.62 -38.32 -12.96
CA ALA A 196 -6.05 -39.46 -13.78
C ALA A 196 -5.76 -40.76 -13.04
#